data_209d22e7f155109336b8d58d99973a0d
#
_entry.id   209d22e7f155109336b8d58d99973a0d
#
_cell.length_a   1.000
_cell.length_b   1.000
_cell.length_c   1.000
_cell.angle_alpha   90.00
_cell.angle_beta   90.00
_cell.angle_gamma   90.00
#
_symmetry.space_group_name_H-M   'P 1'
#
loop_
_entity.id
_entity.type
_entity.pdbx_description
1 polymer ?
#
loop_
_entity_poly.entity_id
_entity_poly.type
_entity_poly.pdbx_seq_one_letter_code
_entity_poly.pdbx_strand_id
1 'polypeptide(L)'
;ASLKRGGFVTNNFDNSKLDDRNTMAGRASFEWDYSDDTLITLIYEQTKADDQRLRAARQFCKADAFFGCSPLERGMDAIQSPGSYGHWVPYLQFQNPDLSTSIYRNNPSQSIRTVDIDHKPEHTSKNESTLFEIDSALSDTMNMVFSYSYHTRNYFDTADYDHAVSVVPYAMGPITTNLGKDSNIGYGGVGLQTYTSDQAADMSTNESEWSQTELRFSSDYDGAFNFTAGLFHQTTSSETDYRITAPYMSYWGN
;
A
#
# COMPACT_ATOMS: atom_id res chain seq x y z
N ALA A 1 21.61 0.46 4.30
CA ALA A 1 21.22 -0.86 3.81
C ALA A 1 20.49 -0.73 2.48
N SER A 2 20.61 -1.72 1.61
CA SER A 2 19.88 -1.80 0.34
C SER A 2 19.43 -3.23 0.11
N LEU A 3 18.16 -3.37 -0.28
CA LEU A 3 17.58 -4.65 -0.69
C LEU A 3 17.08 -4.51 -2.13
N LYS A 4 17.66 -5.30 -3.02
CA LYS A 4 17.21 -5.41 -4.41
C LYS A 4 16.99 -6.87 -4.77
N ARG A 5 15.76 -7.19 -5.17
CA ARG A 5 15.36 -8.54 -5.59
C ARG A 5 14.52 -8.44 -6.85
N GLY A 6 14.83 -9.24 -7.85
CA GLY A 6 14.00 -9.35 -9.06
C GLY A 6 12.62 -9.95 -8.77
N GLY A 7 11.68 -9.66 -9.63
CA GLY A 7 10.33 -10.22 -9.58
C GLY A 7 10.33 -11.73 -9.80
N PHE A 8 9.49 -12.44 -9.06
CA PHE A 8 9.38 -13.90 -9.13
C PHE A 8 7.96 -14.40 -9.51
N VAL A 9 7.01 -13.48 -9.64
CA VAL A 9 5.69 -13.77 -10.19
C VAL A 9 5.69 -13.44 -11.67
N THR A 10 5.20 -14.34 -12.49
CA THR A 10 5.09 -14.15 -13.95
C THR A 10 3.71 -13.61 -14.28
N ASN A 11 3.63 -12.47 -14.95
CA ASN A 11 2.41 -12.01 -15.59
C ASN A 11 2.29 -12.63 -16.98
N ASN A 12 1.24 -13.43 -17.20
CA ASN A 12 1.03 -14.07 -18.51
C ASN A 12 0.55 -13.08 -19.58
N PHE A 13 0.07 -11.92 -19.20
CA PHE A 13 -0.40 -10.92 -20.15
C PHE A 13 0.73 -10.37 -21.01
N ASP A 14 1.85 -9.99 -20.37
CA ASP A 14 2.97 -9.32 -21.00
C ASP A 14 4.33 -10.04 -20.80
N ASN A 15 4.33 -11.20 -20.12
CA ASN A 15 5.50 -11.95 -19.71
C ASN A 15 6.45 -11.20 -18.75
N SER A 16 5.99 -10.14 -18.13
CA SER A 16 6.77 -9.41 -17.13
C SER A 16 6.95 -10.22 -15.84
N LYS A 17 7.95 -9.82 -15.06
CA LYS A 17 8.23 -10.37 -13.74
C LYS A 17 7.85 -9.33 -12.70
N LEU A 18 6.87 -9.67 -11.90
CA LEU A 18 6.30 -8.84 -10.84
C LEU A 18 6.72 -9.34 -9.45
N ASP A 19 6.33 -8.59 -8.44
CA ASP A 19 6.66 -8.83 -7.03
C ASP A 19 8.18 -8.76 -6.77
N ASP A 20 8.83 -7.79 -7.38
CA ASP A 20 10.20 -7.41 -7.05
C ASP A 20 10.26 -6.66 -5.71
N ARG A 21 11.46 -6.34 -5.26
CA ARG A 21 11.72 -5.43 -4.14
C ARG A 21 12.91 -4.56 -4.47
N ASN A 22 12.72 -3.27 -4.23
CA ASN A 22 13.79 -2.29 -4.33
C ASN A 22 13.64 -1.31 -3.17
N THR A 23 14.39 -1.56 -2.11
CA THR A 23 14.30 -0.78 -0.88
C THR A 23 15.68 -0.30 -0.48
N MET A 24 15.77 0.96 -0.06
CA MET A 24 16.97 1.57 0.50
C MET A 24 16.65 2.12 1.88
N ALA A 25 17.53 1.90 2.83
CA ALA A 25 17.42 2.43 4.19
C ALA A 25 18.76 2.99 4.64
N GLY A 26 18.69 4.12 5.32
CA GLY A 26 19.84 4.78 5.95
C GLY A 26 19.50 5.22 7.36
N ARG A 27 20.48 5.15 8.26
CA ARG A 27 20.41 5.67 9.61
C ARG A 27 21.70 6.41 9.93
N ALA A 28 21.58 7.57 10.56
CA ALA A 28 22.66 8.31 11.18
C ALA A 28 22.33 8.51 12.66
N SER A 29 23.29 8.30 13.52
CA SER A 29 23.16 8.53 14.95
C SER A 29 24.33 9.40 15.42
N PHE A 30 24.02 10.35 16.27
CA PHE A 30 24.99 11.21 16.91
C PHE A 30 24.70 11.19 18.41
N GLU A 31 25.74 10.94 19.20
CA GLU A 31 25.70 10.97 20.65
C GLU A 31 26.76 11.96 21.14
N TRP A 32 26.39 12.75 22.12
CA TRP A 32 27.27 13.73 22.72
C TRP A 32 27.14 13.73 24.24
N ASP A 33 28.23 13.35 24.90
CA ASP A 33 28.39 13.51 26.34
C ASP A 33 28.62 15.01 26.62
N TYR A 34 27.50 15.72 26.88
CA TYR A 34 27.53 17.15 27.18
C TYR A 34 28.21 17.41 28.52
N SER A 35 28.00 16.54 29.48
CA SER A 35 28.66 16.50 30.78
C SER A 35 28.72 15.05 31.28
N ASP A 36 29.37 14.84 32.44
CA ASP A 36 29.43 13.52 33.08
C ASP A 36 28.03 12.96 33.42
N ASP A 37 27.05 13.84 33.53
CA ASP A 37 25.66 13.50 33.94
C ASP A 37 24.64 13.65 32.80
N THR A 38 25.05 14.07 31.61
CA THR A 38 24.10 14.40 30.53
C THR A 38 24.55 13.89 29.17
N LEU A 39 23.75 13.01 28.59
CA LEU A 39 23.90 12.51 27.22
C LEU A 39 22.83 13.14 26.31
N ILE A 40 23.25 13.59 25.15
CA ILE A 40 22.39 14.08 24.08
C ILE A 40 22.47 13.13 22.90
N THR A 41 21.34 12.63 22.43
CA THR A 41 21.23 11.72 21.30
C THR A 41 20.41 12.34 20.18
N LEU A 42 20.90 12.24 18.96
CA LEU A 42 20.16 12.58 17.74
C LEU A 42 20.23 11.41 16.77
N ILE A 43 19.08 10.94 16.33
CA ILE A 43 18.97 9.85 15.36
C ILE A 43 18.12 10.35 14.19
N TYR A 44 18.60 10.10 12.98
CA TYR A 44 17.84 10.28 11.74
C TYR A 44 17.81 8.97 10.97
N GLU A 45 16.61 8.58 10.53
CA GLU A 45 16.40 7.41 9.71
C GLU A 45 15.58 7.75 8.48
N GLN A 46 15.93 7.14 7.35
CA GLN A 46 15.15 7.22 6.13
C GLN A 46 15.05 5.84 5.48
N THR A 47 13.83 5.50 5.04
CA THR A 47 13.58 4.31 4.21
C THR A 47 12.81 4.73 2.97
N LYS A 48 13.26 4.25 1.80
CA LYS A 48 12.59 4.41 0.52
C LYS A 48 12.36 3.06 -0.12
N ALA A 49 11.19 2.88 -0.70
CA ALA A 49 10.87 1.75 -1.58
C ALA A 49 10.31 2.27 -2.90
N ASP A 50 10.66 1.57 -3.98
CA ASP A 50 10.16 1.82 -5.34
C ASP A 50 10.19 0.49 -6.07
N ASP A 51 9.07 -0.20 -6.09
CA ASP A 51 8.97 -1.57 -6.60
C ASP A 51 7.57 -1.90 -7.12
N GLN A 52 7.44 -3.08 -7.74
CA GLN A 52 6.21 -3.58 -8.35
C GLN A 52 5.63 -4.75 -7.53
N ARG A 53 5.49 -4.52 -6.22
CA ARG A 53 4.94 -5.56 -5.34
C ARG A 53 3.47 -5.83 -5.63
N LEU A 54 3.12 -7.09 -5.61
CA LEU A 54 1.73 -7.51 -5.67
C LEU A 54 1.13 -7.50 -4.27
N ARG A 55 -0.02 -6.83 -4.08
CA ARG A 55 -0.82 -6.91 -2.86
C ARG A 55 -1.56 -8.25 -2.77
N ALA A 56 -2.05 -8.70 -3.91
CA ALA A 56 -2.66 -10.01 -4.06
C ALA A 56 -2.23 -10.62 -5.39
N ALA A 57 -1.73 -11.84 -5.35
CA ALA A 57 -1.34 -12.54 -6.57
C ALA A 57 -2.54 -13.29 -7.18
N ARG A 58 -3.43 -13.82 -6.35
CA ARG A 58 -4.55 -14.65 -6.79
C ARG A 58 -5.59 -14.82 -5.68
N GLN A 59 -6.85 -14.93 -6.06
CA GLN A 59 -7.89 -15.36 -5.15
C GLN A 59 -7.79 -16.86 -4.88
N PHE A 60 -7.93 -17.23 -3.62
CA PHE A 60 -8.02 -18.61 -3.18
C PHE A 60 -9.50 -19.03 -3.20
N CYS A 61 -9.97 -19.46 -4.35
CA CYS A 61 -11.38 -19.63 -4.64
C CYS A 61 -11.62 -20.87 -5.49
N LYS A 62 -12.63 -21.65 -5.14
CA LYS A 62 -13.21 -22.69 -6.00
C LYS A 62 -14.29 -22.09 -6.88
N ALA A 63 -14.28 -22.43 -8.15
CA ALA A 63 -15.27 -21.95 -9.10
C ALA A 63 -16.70 -22.32 -8.68
N ASP A 64 -17.60 -21.35 -8.76
CA ASP A 64 -19.02 -21.50 -8.50
C ASP A 64 -19.82 -20.85 -9.64
N ALA A 65 -20.85 -21.53 -10.11
CA ALA A 65 -21.63 -21.10 -11.28
C ALA A 65 -22.46 -19.83 -11.03
N PHE A 66 -22.79 -19.52 -9.78
CA PHE A 66 -23.63 -18.37 -9.43
C PHE A 66 -22.85 -17.22 -8.87
N PHE A 67 -21.90 -17.49 -7.98
CA PHE A 67 -21.14 -16.47 -7.26
C PHE A 67 -19.73 -16.28 -7.82
N GLY A 68 -19.34 -17.08 -8.81
CA GLY A 68 -17.99 -17.12 -9.32
C GLY A 68 -17.00 -17.78 -8.35
N CYS A 69 -17.15 -17.51 -7.05
CA CYS A 69 -16.40 -18.08 -5.95
C CYS A 69 -17.32 -18.81 -4.99
N SER A 70 -17.04 -20.08 -4.70
CA SER A 70 -17.79 -20.82 -3.67
C SER A 70 -17.58 -20.20 -2.29
N PRO A 71 -18.65 -19.87 -1.56
CA PRO A 71 -18.53 -19.41 -0.18
C PRO A 71 -18.20 -20.55 0.80
N LEU A 72 -18.35 -21.79 0.38
CA LEU A 72 -18.25 -22.98 1.23
C LEU A 72 -16.96 -23.77 1.02
N GLU A 73 -16.37 -23.67 -0.16
CA GLU A 73 -15.21 -24.48 -0.52
C GLU A 73 -14.04 -23.60 -0.98
N ARG A 74 -12.83 -24.02 -0.65
CA ARG A 74 -11.61 -23.38 -1.10
C ARG A 74 -11.04 -24.14 -2.30
N GLY A 75 -10.48 -23.41 -3.24
CA GLY A 75 -9.87 -23.98 -4.45
C GLY A 75 -9.03 -22.96 -5.18
N MET A 76 -8.53 -23.32 -6.33
CA MET A 76 -7.72 -22.45 -7.20
C MET A 76 -8.14 -22.64 -8.67
N ASP A 77 -9.34 -23.09 -8.92
CA ASP A 77 -9.89 -23.39 -10.24
C ASP A 77 -10.83 -22.30 -10.78
N ALA A 78 -11.16 -21.31 -9.95
CA ALA A 78 -11.90 -20.14 -10.41
C ALA A 78 -11.00 -19.21 -11.26
N ILE A 79 -11.63 -18.40 -12.11
CA ILE A 79 -10.96 -17.26 -12.78
C ILE A 79 -10.43 -16.31 -11.72
N GLN A 80 -9.45 -15.48 -12.07
CA GLN A 80 -8.74 -14.65 -11.09
C GLN A 80 -9.65 -13.68 -10.33
N SER A 81 -10.69 -13.17 -10.96
CA SER A 81 -11.64 -12.25 -10.33
C SER A 81 -13.11 -12.65 -10.52
N PRO A 82 -13.53 -13.80 -9.99
CA PRO A 82 -14.89 -14.29 -10.22
C PRO A 82 -15.98 -13.45 -9.57
N GLY A 83 -15.65 -12.60 -8.62
CA GLY A 83 -16.60 -11.74 -7.92
C GLY A 83 -16.46 -10.25 -8.24
N SER A 84 -15.66 -9.87 -9.23
CA SER A 84 -15.48 -8.46 -9.58
C SER A 84 -16.71 -7.89 -10.30
N TYR A 85 -16.89 -6.59 -10.19
CA TYR A 85 -17.89 -5.87 -10.98
C TYR A 85 -17.71 -6.11 -12.48
N GLY A 86 -16.48 -6.22 -12.96
CA GLY A 86 -16.19 -6.54 -14.34
C GLY A 86 -16.68 -7.90 -14.80
N HIS A 87 -16.86 -8.86 -13.90
CA HIS A 87 -17.48 -10.14 -14.21
C HIS A 87 -19.01 -10.02 -14.30
N TRP A 88 -19.62 -9.22 -13.41
CA TRP A 88 -21.06 -9.05 -13.32
C TRP A 88 -21.64 -8.07 -14.35
N VAL A 89 -20.96 -6.98 -14.59
CA VAL A 89 -21.44 -5.91 -15.47
C VAL A 89 -21.68 -6.37 -16.90
N PRO A 90 -20.77 -7.11 -17.56
CA PRO A 90 -21.03 -7.65 -18.89
C PRO A 90 -22.19 -8.61 -18.94
N TYR A 91 -22.38 -9.41 -17.90
CA TYR A 91 -23.55 -10.30 -17.81
C TYR A 91 -24.86 -9.51 -17.77
N LEU A 92 -24.91 -8.46 -16.96
CA LEU A 92 -26.08 -7.60 -16.85
C LEU A 92 -26.34 -6.75 -18.10
N GLN A 93 -25.26 -6.25 -18.73
CA GLN A 93 -25.38 -5.38 -19.90
C GLN A 93 -25.75 -6.10 -21.19
N PHE A 94 -25.17 -7.23 -21.42
CA PHE A 94 -25.25 -7.87 -22.73
C PHE A 94 -26.20 -9.07 -22.75
N GLN A 95 -26.89 -9.32 -21.61
CA GLN A 95 -27.76 -10.49 -21.45
C GLN A 95 -27.09 -11.75 -22.01
N ASN A 96 -25.82 -11.90 -21.73
CA ASN A 96 -25.12 -13.10 -22.11
C ASN A 96 -25.58 -14.23 -21.18
N PRO A 97 -26.51 -15.11 -21.60
CA PRO A 97 -27.07 -16.17 -20.76
C PRO A 97 -26.00 -17.25 -20.51
N ASP A 98 -24.88 -17.19 -21.19
CA ASP A 98 -23.83 -18.17 -21.08
C ASP A 98 -22.68 -17.61 -20.24
N LEU A 99 -22.76 -17.85 -18.93
CA LEU A 99 -21.67 -17.54 -18.00
C LEU A 99 -20.35 -18.28 -18.33
N SER A 100 -20.38 -19.20 -19.27
CA SER A 100 -19.18 -19.90 -19.73
C SER A 100 -18.29 -19.03 -20.63
N THR A 101 -18.86 -17.98 -21.23
CA THR A 101 -18.12 -17.01 -22.04
C THR A 101 -17.79 -15.77 -21.20
N SER A 102 -16.82 -15.91 -20.33
CA SER A 102 -16.23 -14.76 -19.62
C SER A 102 -15.63 -13.79 -20.64
N ILE A 103 -15.85 -12.48 -20.44
CA ILE A 103 -15.14 -11.44 -21.20
C ILE A 103 -13.65 -11.41 -20.86
N TYR A 104 -13.28 -12.01 -19.74
CA TYR A 104 -11.90 -12.10 -19.30
C TYR A 104 -11.20 -13.32 -19.89
N ARG A 105 -9.93 -13.14 -20.16
CA ARG A 105 -9.08 -14.25 -20.53
C ARG A 105 -9.07 -15.28 -19.41
N ASN A 106 -9.70 -16.41 -19.69
CA ASN A 106 -9.74 -17.51 -18.74
C ASN A 106 -8.37 -18.19 -18.71
N ASN A 107 -7.59 -17.89 -17.71
CA ASN A 107 -6.33 -18.57 -17.47
C ASN A 107 -6.28 -19.08 -16.03
N PRO A 108 -6.85 -20.26 -15.78
CA PRO A 108 -6.83 -20.90 -14.47
C PRO A 108 -5.44 -21.45 -14.17
N SER A 109 -4.44 -20.55 -14.09
CA SER A 109 -3.13 -20.96 -13.61
C SER A 109 -3.24 -21.56 -12.22
N GLN A 110 -2.80 -22.78 -12.04
CA GLN A 110 -2.74 -23.43 -10.73
C GLN A 110 -1.56 -22.91 -9.88
N SER A 111 -0.69 -22.11 -10.45
CA SER A 111 0.48 -21.58 -9.77
C SER A 111 0.17 -20.26 -9.04
N ILE A 112 0.52 -20.19 -7.77
CA ILE A 112 0.47 -18.94 -6.98
C ILE A 112 1.51 -17.91 -7.46
N ARG A 113 2.42 -18.30 -8.36
CA ARG A 113 3.46 -17.42 -8.93
C ARG A 113 3.17 -17.00 -10.35
N THR A 114 1.92 -17.11 -10.76
CA THR A 114 1.47 -16.71 -12.09
C THR A 114 0.21 -15.89 -11.97
N VAL A 115 0.21 -14.72 -12.58
CA VAL A 115 -0.94 -13.82 -12.65
C VAL A 115 -1.27 -13.50 -14.10
N ASP A 116 -2.46 -12.97 -14.33
CA ASP A 116 -2.91 -12.48 -15.61
C ASP A 116 -3.61 -11.13 -15.35
N ILE A 117 -2.83 -10.05 -15.41
CA ILE A 117 -3.26 -8.70 -15.07
C ILE A 117 -2.84 -7.72 -16.16
N ASP A 118 -3.67 -6.74 -16.45
CA ASP A 118 -3.40 -5.73 -17.48
C ASP A 118 -3.08 -4.34 -16.91
N HIS A 119 -3.26 -4.15 -15.59
CA HIS A 119 -2.74 -3.00 -14.88
C HIS A 119 -1.51 -3.39 -14.05
N LYS A 120 -0.40 -2.69 -14.33
CA LYS A 120 0.87 -3.00 -13.68
C LYS A 120 0.92 -2.40 -12.27
N PRO A 121 1.24 -3.21 -11.25
CA PRO A 121 1.36 -2.68 -9.90
C PRO A 121 2.56 -1.75 -9.76
N GLU A 122 2.38 -0.69 -8.99
CA GLU A 122 3.44 0.22 -8.58
C GLU A 122 3.32 0.48 -7.08
N HIS A 123 4.46 0.53 -6.43
CA HIS A 123 4.54 0.86 -5.01
C HIS A 123 5.71 1.78 -4.78
N THR A 124 5.43 2.97 -4.25
CA THR A 124 6.45 3.86 -3.74
C THR A 124 6.17 4.21 -2.29
N SER A 125 7.21 4.29 -1.48
CA SER A 125 7.11 4.80 -0.13
C SER A 125 8.37 5.51 0.30
N LYS A 126 8.20 6.57 1.09
CA LYS A 126 9.27 7.28 1.77
C LYS A 126 8.85 7.47 3.22
N ASN A 127 9.65 6.93 4.13
CA ASN A 127 9.46 7.15 5.55
C ASN A 127 10.72 7.82 6.10
N GLU A 128 10.54 8.86 6.91
CA GLU A 128 11.61 9.57 7.59
C GLU A 128 11.27 9.66 9.07
N SER A 129 12.28 9.52 9.90
CA SER A 129 12.13 9.69 11.33
C SER A 129 13.32 10.41 11.94
N THR A 130 13.05 11.30 12.88
CA THR A 130 14.04 11.99 13.67
C THR A 130 13.70 11.78 15.14
N LEU A 131 14.70 11.39 15.93
CA LEU A 131 14.62 11.34 17.38
C LEU A 131 15.69 12.26 17.96
N PHE A 132 15.28 13.12 18.88
CA PHE A 132 16.16 13.90 19.74
C PHE A 132 15.88 13.52 21.19
N GLU A 133 16.90 13.21 21.95
CA GLU A 133 16.78 12.82 23.36
C GLU A 133 17.86 13.47 24.20
N ILE A 134 17.48 13.91 25.38
CA ILE A 134 18.39 14.32 26.45
C ILE A 134 18.13 13.41 27.62
N ASP A 135 19.13 12.67 28.06
CA ASP A 135 19.15 11.88 29.28
C ASP A 135 20.08 12.52 30.27
N SER A 136 19.58 12.89 31.44
CA SER A 136 20.35 13.64 32.42
C SER A 136 20.11 13.16 33.83
N ALA A 137 21.17 12.77 34.54
CA ALA A 137 21.16 12.55 35.97
C ALA A 137 21.09 13.90 36.69
N LEU A 138 19.93 14.22 37.23
CA LEU A 138 19.74 15.47 38.00
C LEU A 138 20.37 15.41 39.38
N SER A 139 20.53 14.19 39.91
CA SER A 139 21.24 13.88 41.14
C SER A 139 21.59 12.38 41.16
N ASP A 140 22.30 11.93 42.19
CA ASP A 140 22.63 10.51 42.38
C ASP A 140 21.41 9.59 42.42
N THR A 141 20.23 10.14 42.65
CA THR A 141 19.01 9.37 42.85
C THR A 141 17.83 9.83 41.97
N MET A 142 18.07 10.74 41.01
CA MET A 142 17.01 11.23 40.14
C MET A 142 17.51 11.43 38.72
N ASN A 143 16.80 10.86 37.76
CA ASN A 143 17.05 10.99 36.35
C ASN A 143 15.91 11.69 35.62
N MET A 144 16.23 12.46 34.58
CA MET A 144 15.30 13.10 33.68
C MET A 144 15.60 12.65 32.25
N VAL A 145 14.55 12.27 31.52
CA VAL A 145 14.64 12.04 30.08
C VAL A 145 13.65 12.99 29.40
N PHE A 146 14.17 13.78 28.47
CA PHE A 146 13.38 14.52 27.51
C PHE A 146 13.57 13.89 26.13
N SER A 147 12.48 13.55 25.45
CA SER A 147 12.53 13.06 24.09
C SER A 147 11.56 13.79 23.18
N TYR A 148 11.98 14.04 21.96
CA TYR A 148 11.16 14.53 20.87
C TYR A 148 11.38 13.66 19.64
N SER A 149 10.31 13.14 19.06
CA SER A 149 10.37 12.43 17.80
C SER A 149 9.43 13.04 16.77
N TYR A 150 9.86 13.03 15.52
CA TYR A 150 9.09 13.46 14.38
C TYR A 150 9.21 12.44 13.26
N HIS A 151 8.06 12.07 12.69
CA HIS A 151 7.98 11.07 11.63
C HIS A 151 7.12 11.58 10.49
N THR A 152 7.55 11.27 9.27
CA THR A 152 6.77 11.48 8.06
C THR A 152 6.68 10.21 7.24
N ARG A 153 5.55 10.03 6.58
CA ARG A 153 5.34 8.95 5.63
C ARG A 153 4.61 9.47 4.41
N ASN A 154 5.19 9.19 3.24
CA ASN A 154 4.53 9.33 1.95
C ASN A 154 4.46 7.94 1.31
N TYR A 155 3.29 7.59 0.85
CA TYR A 155 2.99 6.27 0.33
C TYR A 155 2.10 6.40 -0.91
N PHE A 156 2.43 5.66 -1.95
CA PHE A 156 1.60 5.45 -3.14
C PHE A 156 1.61 3.97 -3.50
N ASP A 157 0.45 3.46 -3.84
CA ASP A 157 0.27 2.09 -4.30
C ASP A 157 -0.83 2.02 -5.34
N THR A 158 -0.62 1.27 -6.41
CA THR A 158 -1.63 0.94 -7.39
C THR A 158 -1.53 -0.52 -7.79
N ALA A 159 -2.67 -1.13 -8.05
CA ALA A 159 -2.73 -2.51 -8.47
C ALA A 159 -3.93 -2.73 -9.40
N ASP A 160 -3.86 -3.82 -10.14
CA ASP A 160 -4.99 -4.35 -10.87
C ASP A 160 -6.08 -4.75 -9.89
N TYR A 161 -7.26 -4.15 -10.04
CA TYR A 161 -8.36 -4.32 -9.09
C TYR A 161 -9.19 -5.57 -9.38
N ASP A 162 -9.38 -5.91 -10.64
CA ASP A 162 -10.17 -7.05 -11.04
C ASP A 162 -9.34 -8.33 -11.22
N HIS A 163 -8.01 -8.23 -11.14
CA HIS A 163 -7.06 -9.32 -11.29
C HIS A 163 -7.26 -10.13 -12.58
N ALA A 164 -7.67 -9.49 -13.65
CA ALA A 164 -8.03 -10.14 -14.89
C ALA A 164 -7.62 -9.32 -16.12
N VAL A 165 -7.67 -9.94 -17.28
CA VAL A 165 -7.45 -9.29 -18.57
C VAL A 165 -8.70 -9.43 -19.42
N SER A 166 -9.32 -8.32 -19.78
CA SER A 166 -10.45 -8.34 -20.69
C SER A 166 -10.00 -8.64 -22.12
N VAL A 167 -10.69 -9.58 -22.78
CA VAL A 167 -10.44 -9.97 -24.16
C VAL A 167 -11.50 -9.45 -25.12
N VAL A 168 -12.52 -8.81 -24.61
CA VAL A 168 -13.64 -8.30 -25.40
C VAL A 168 -13.60 -6.77 -25.45
N PRO A 169 -13.48 -6.17 -26.63
CA PRO A 169 -13.58 -4.72 -26.77
C PRO A 169 -14.96 -4.22 -26.37
N TYR A 170 -15.03 -2.99 -25.94
CA TYR A 170 -16.30 -2.32 -25.69
C TYR A 170 -17.16 -2.26 -26.97
N ALA A 171 -18.39 -2.72 -26.87
CA ALA A 171 -19.31 -2.81 -28.03
C ALA A 171 -19.63 -1.43 -28.65
N MET A 172 -19.61 -0.36 -27.88
CA MET A 172 -19.87 1.00 -28.34
C MET A 172 -18.60 1.80 -28.69
N GLY A 173 -17.47 1.12 -28.76
CA GLY A 173 -16.17 1.71 -29.08
C GLY A 173 -15.36 2.14 -27.86
N PRO A 174 -14.20 2.74 -28.08
CA PRO A 174 -13.29 3.11 -27.01
C PRO A 174 -13.92 4.13 -26.03
N ILE A 175 -13.68 3.93 -24.76
CA ILE A 175 -14.06 4.86 -23.69
C ILE A 175 -12.85 5.75 -23.39
N THR A 176 -13.03 7.06 -23.52
CA THR A 176 -12.02 8.03 -23.08
C THR A 176 -12.47 8.63 -21.76
N THR A 177 -11.71 8.44 -20.73
CA THR A 177 -11.98 9.00 -19.40
C THR A 177 -10.80 9.82 -18.92
N ASN A 178 -11.10 10.90 -18.22
CA ASN A 178 -10.10 11.67 -17.50
C ASN A 178 -10.00 11.11 -16.07
N LEU A 179 -8.97 10.33 -15.80
CA LEU A 179 -8.72 9.77 -14.47
C LEU A 179 -8.30 10.84 -13.44
N GLY A 180 -8.57 12.10 -13.77
CA GLY A 180 -8.37 13.22 -12.87
C GLY A 180 -6.91 13.65 -12.81
N LYS A 181 -6.64 14.77 -13.45
CA LYS A 181 -5.44 15.54 -13.16
C LYS A 181 -5.73 16.39 -11.92
N ASP A 182 -6.17 15.76 -10.86
CA ASP A 182 -6.28 16.47 -9.61
C ASP A 182 -4.87 16.53 -9.03
N SER A 183 -4.22 17.66 -9.28
CA SER A 183 -2.86 17.95 -8.84
C SER A 183 -2.68 17.90 -7.33
N ASN A 184 -3.77 17.80 -6.57
CA ASN A 184 -3.77 17.74 -5.12
C ASN A 184 -3.65 16.33 -4.57
N ILE A 185 -3.73 15.28 -5.40
CA ILE A 185 -3.84 13.91 -4.91
C ILE A 185 -2.61 13.07 -5.25
N GLY A 186 -1.50 13.69 -5.63
CA GLY A 186 -0.23 12.98 -5.82
C GLY A 186 -0.19 11.91 -6.91
N TYR A 187 -1.30 11.58 -7.52
CA TYR A 187 -1.35 10.73 -8.71
C TYR A 187 -0.78 11.53 -9.87
N GLY A 188 0.42 11.23 -10.25
CA GLY A 188 1.15 11.90 -11.32
C GLY A 188 0.36 12.00 -12.61
N GLY A 189 -0.68 12.83 -12.61
CA GLY A 189 -1.41 13.35 -13.74
C GLY A 189 -1.56 12.36 -14.89
N VAL A 190 -2.16 11.19 -14.65
CA VAL A 190 -2.58 10.31 -15.74
C VAL A 190 -3.74 11.03 -16.41
N GLY A 191 -3.45 11.81 -17.40
CA GLY A 191 -4.43 12.61 -18.15
C GLY A 191 -5.53 11.76 -18.79
N LEU A 192 -6.12 12.24 -19.88
CA LEU A 192 -7.08 11.48 -20.67
C LEU A 192 -6.50 10.11 -21.05
N GLN A 193 -7.13 9.06 -20.60
CA GLN A 193 -6.83 7.66 -20.98
C GLN A 193 -7.96 7.14 -21.85
N THR A 194 -7.59 6.40 -22.89
CA THR A 194 -8.56 5.75 -23.78
C THR A 194 -8.45 4.24 -23.60
N TYR A 195 -9.54 3.65 -23.21
CA TYR A 195 -9.67 2.19 -22.99
C TYR A 195 -10.50 1.58 -24.10
N THR A 196 -10.04 0.50 -24.65
CA THR A 196 -10.74 -0.28 -25.68
C THR A 196 -11.48 -1.47 -25.12
N SER A 197 -11.11 -1.90 -23.93
CA SER A 197 -11.69 -3.03 -23.21
C SER A 197 -11.72 -2.72 -21.72
N ASP A 198 -12.38 -3.57 -20.95
CA ASP A 198 -12.45 -3.41 -19.50
C ASP A 198 -11.08 -3.53 -18.85
N GLN A 199 -10.80 -2.59 -17.97
CA GLN A 199 -9.58 -2.54 -17.17
C GLN A 199 -9.90 -1.79 -15.89
N ALA A 200 -9.68 -2.42 -14.76
CA ALA A 200 -9.94 -1.80 -13.48
C ALA A 200 -8.67 -1.75 -12.64
N ALA A 201 -8.40 -0.60 -12.07
CA ALA A 201 -7.28 -0.39 -11.18
C ALA A 201 -7.74 0.26 -9.88
N ASP A 202 -7.07 -0.04 -8.80
CA ASP A 202 -7.17 0.74 -7.58
C ASP A 202 -5.86 1.50 -7.31
N MET A 203 -6.00 2.61 -6.61
CA MET A 203 -4.90 3.48 -6.24
C MET A 203 -5.09 3.94 -4.81
N SER A 204 -4.01 4.02 -4.08
CA SER A 204 -3.99 4.50 -2.70
C SER A 204 -2.81 5.43 -2.48
N THR A 205 -3.08 6.60 -1.91
CA THR A 205 -2.04 7.47 -1.35
C THR A 205 -2.24 7.60 0.14
N ASN A 206 -1.17 7.77 0.87
CA ASN A 206 -1.20 8.19 2.25
C ASN A 206 -0.06 9.17 2.51
N GLU A 207 -0.40 10.33 3.02
CA GLU A 207 0.53 11.28 3.59
C GLU A 207 0.24 11.38 5.08
N SER A 208 1.24 11.12 5.90
CA SER A 208 1.08 11.20 7.34
C SER A 208 2.31 11.75 8.02
N GLU A 209 2.07 12.50 9.08
CA GLU A 209 3.08 13.02 9.97
C GLU A 209 2.62 12.86 11.41
N TRP A 210 3.54 12.59 12.28
CA TRP A 210 3.29 12.58 13.72
C TRP A 210 4.50 13.03 14.49
N SER A 211 4.25 13.76 15.56
CA SER A 211 5.27 14.16 16.51
C SER A 211 4.89 13.70 17.91
N GLN A 212 5.89 13.36 18.69
CA GLN A 212 5.75 12.98 20.08
C GLN A 212 6.78 13.75 20.91
N THR A 213 6.35 14.23 22.06
CA THR A 213 7.20 14.85 23.06
C THR A 213 6.95 14.17 24.39
N GLU A 214 7.99 13.74 25.04
CA GLU A 214 7.93 13.17 26.40
C GLU A 214 8.93 13.87 27.31
N LEU A 215 8.52 14.17 28.52
CA LEU A 215 9.39 14.57 29.62
C LEU A 215 9.11 13.63 30.79
N ARG A 216 10.10 12.85 31.19
CA ARG A 216 9.99 11.83 32.23
C ARG A 216 11.04 12.04 33.30
N PHE A 217 10.61 11.88 34.54
CA PHE A 217 11.46 11.85 35.73
C PHE A 217 11.33 10.49 36.40
N SER A 218 12.44 9.92 36.81
CA SER A 218 12.50 8.68 37.58
C SER A 218 13.41 8.83 38.80
N SER A 219 12.99 8.24 39.88
CA SER A 219 13.79 8.22 41.12
C SER A 219 14.37 6.82 41.36
N ASP A 220 15.54 6.80 42.01
CA ASP A 220 16.24 5.61 42.48
C ASP A 220 16.73 5.84 43.92
N TYR A 221 15.79 5.95 44.84
CA TYR A 221 16.07 6.14 46.26
C TYR A 221 16.30 4.79 46.96
N ASP A 222 17.18 4.76 47.96
CA ASP A 222 17.41 3.60 48.80
C ASP A 222 16.18 3.18 49.63
N GLY A 223 15.13 3.98 49.64
CA GLY A 223 13.92 3.75 50.40
C GLY A 223 12.93 2.79 49.75
N ALA A 224 11.85 2.50 50.47
CA ALA A 224 10.78 1.62 49.96
C ALA A 224 9.89 2.24 48.87
N PHE A 225 10.09 3.51 48.54
CA PHE A 225 9.30 4.23 47.57
C PHE A 225 10.19 4.82 46.46
N ASN A 226 9.91 4.42 45.25
CA ASN A 226 10.44 5.02 44.02
C ASN A 226 9.29 5.37 43.08
N PHE A 227 9.47 6.35 42.22
CA PHE A 227 8.45 6.79 41.27
C PHE A 227 9.02 7.03 39.87
N THR A 228 8.13 6.94 38.90
CA THR A 228 8.33 7.51 37.56
C THR A 228 7.12 8.40 37.27
N ALA A 229 7.35 9.63 36.88
CA ALA A 229 6.32 10.59 36.50
C ALA A 229 6.73 11.37 35.26
N GLY A 230 5.79 11.74 34.43
CA GLY A 230 6.11 12.45 33.21
C GLY A 230 4.92 13.11 32.55
N LEU A 231 5.23 13.88 31.51
CA LEU A 231 4.28 14.49 30.60
C LEU A 231 4.51 13.95 29.20
N PHE A 232 3.44 13.63 28.53
CA PHE A 232 3.47 13.14 27.16
C PHE A 232 2.50 13.95 26.30
N HIS A 233 2.96 14.34 25.11
CA HIS A 233 2.15 14.98 24.09
C HIS A 233 2.41 14.36 22.73
N GLN A 234 1.33 14.08 21.98
CA GLN A 234 1.40 13.55 20.62
C GLN A 234 0.46 14.32 19.71
N THR A 235 0.94 14.62 18.52
CA THR A 235 0.13 15.16 17.42
C THR A 235 0.26 14.24 16.22
N THR A 236 -0.86 13.96 15.57
CA THR A 236 -0.89 13.13 14.35
C THR A 236 -1.75 13.82 13.30
N SER A 237 -1.26 13.90 12.08
CA SER A 237 -2.00 14.28 10.88
C SER A 237 -1.87 13.17 9.86
N SER A 238 -2.97 12.79 9.23
CA SER A 238 -2.94 11.77 8.19
C SER A 238 -4.03 12.04 7.16
N GLU A 239 -3.64 12.04 5.90
CA GLU A 239 -4.53 12.12 4.77
C GLU A 239 -4.38 10.84 3.93
N THR A 240 -5.49 10.20 3.62
CA THR A 240 -5.53 8.99 2.80
C THR A 240 -6.55 9.19 1.70
N ASP A 241 -6.12 9.02 0.45
CA ASP A 241 -7.00 8.94 -0.70
C ASP A 241 -6.97 7.52 -1.26
N TYR A 242 -8.15 6.96 -1.50
CA TYR A 242 -8.32 5.66 -2.11
C TYR A 242 -9.31 5.76 -3.26
N ARG A 243 -8.90 5.31 -4.45
CA ARG A 243 -9.69 5.36 -5.66
C ARG A 243 -9.71 4.02 -6.37
N ILE A 244 -10.86 3.71 -6.92
CA ILE A 244 -11.03 2.63 -7.89
C ILE A 244 -11.37 3.27 -9.22
N THR A 245 -10.58 2.98 -10.23
CA THR A 245 -10.83 3.39 -11.60
C THR A 245 -11.32 2.20 -12.39
N ALA A 246 -12.51 2.34 -12.96
CA ALA A 246 -13.11 1.31 -13.77
C ALA A 246 -13.82 2.00 -14.94
N PRO A 247 -13.21 2.01 -16.13
CA PRO A 247 -13.72 2.76 -17.30
C PRO A 247 -15.16 2.42 -17.66
N TYR A 248 -15.58 1.18 -17.48
CA TYR A 248 -16.95 0.74 -17.69
C TYR A 248 -17.98 1.46 -16.80
N MET A 249 -17.57 1.96 -15.62
CA MET A 249 -18.46 2.74 -14.76
C MET A 249 -18.82 4.11 -15.39
N SER A 250 -17.93 4.67 -16.19
CA SER A 250 -18.22 5.90 -16.95
C SER A 250 -19.31 5.69 -17.99
N TYR A 251 -19.55 4.46 -18.37
CA TYR A 251 -20.56 4.07 -19.36
C TYR A 251 -21.99 4.10 -18.83
N TRP A 252 -22.15 3.98 -17.51
CA TRP A 252 -23.44 3.98 -16.84
C TRP A 252 -23.86 5.35 -16.31
N GLY A 253 -22.93 6.29 -16.25
CA GLY A 253 -23.13 7.62 -15.68
C GLY A 253 -23.58 8.67 -16.71
N ASN A 254 -23.78 8.29 -17.99
CA ASN A 254 -24.29 9.16 -19.04
C ASN A 254 -25.69 8.64 -19.48
#